data_2c9a65c901df769b8e631efe547c5c12
#
_entry.id   2c9a65c901df769b8e631efe547c5c12
#
_cell.length_a   1.000
_cell.length_b   1.000
_cell.length_c   1.000
_cell.angle_alpha   90.00
_cell.angle_beta   90.00
_cell.angle_gamma   90.00
#
_symmetry.space_group_name_H-M   'P 1'
#
loop_
_entity.id
_entity.type
_entity.pdbx_description
1 polymer ?
#
loop_
_entity_poly.entity_id
_entity_poly.type
_entity_poly.pdbx_seq_one_letter_code
_entity_poly.pdbx_strand_id
1 'polypeptide(L)'
;DQYVKMLDAAVAELGGKPIHSAIDPELSIETPGFIPDDYVPDPGQRLELYKRLSAVETDDELHDVMSEIADRYGPVPGDVVLLGELMGVKAIARNAGALALEISAARVAVALGDGNPVGRALLASGWRRLPDGRFSIVPPAPGGPAGARRALLDALARAT
;
A
#
# COMPACT_ATOMS: atom_id res chain seq x y z
N ASP A 1 -9.09 -8.74 -12.02
CA ASP A 1 -8.80 -8.95 -13.42
C ASP A 1 -8.44 -7.63 -14.09
N GLN A 2 -7.28 -7.60 -14.73
CA GLN A 2 -6.72 -6.39 -15.33
C GLN A 2 -7.59 -5.84 -16.46
N TYR A 3 -8.22 -6.70 -17.22
CA TYR A 3 -9.11 -6.31 -18.31
C TYR A 3 -10.34 -5.57 -17.77
N VAL A 4 -10.93 -6.09 -16.70
CA VAL A 4 -12.10 -5.46 -16.07
C VAL A 4 -11.74 -4.10 -15.49
N LYS A 5 -10.57 -3.98 -14.86
CA LYS A 5 -10.10 -2.70 -14.31
C LYS A 5 -9.90 -1.66 -15.41
N MET A 6 -9.36 -2.05 -16.55
CA MET A 6 -9.19 -1.15 -17.70
C MET A 6 -10.54 -0.69 -18.25
N LEU A 7 -11.50 -1.58 -18.29
CA LEU A 7 -12.84 -1.25 -18.77
C LEU A 7 -13.53 -0.27 -17.82
N ASP A 8 -13.41 -0.50 -16.51
CA ASP A 8 -13.98 0.39 -15.51
C ASP A 8 -13.34 1.78 -15.56
N ALA A 9 -12.03 1.86 -15.77
CA ALA A 9 -11.33 3.13 -15.93
C ALA A 9 -11.82 3.87 -17.17
N ALA A 10 -12.03 3.18 -18.29
CA ALA A 10 -12.54 3.78 -19.52
C ALA A 10 -13.96 4.31 -19.32
N VAL A 11 -14.81 3.57 -18.63
CA VAL A 11 -16.19 4.00 -18.32
C VAL A 11 -16.17 5.24 -17.42
N ALA A 12 -15.31 5.26 -16.41
CA ALA A 12 -15.16 6.42 -15.52
C ALA A 12 -14.69 7.66 -16.28
N GLU A 13 -13.77 7.48 -17.24
CA GLU A 13 -13.29 8.56 -18.08
C GLU A 13 -14.41 9.16 -18.94
N LEU A 14 -15.22 8.28 -19.54
CA LEU A 14 -16.36 8.71 -20.35
C LEU A 14 -17.41 9.43 -19.49
N GLY A 15 -17.47 9.12 -18.21
CA GLY A 15 -18.36 9.80 -17.26
C GLY A 15 -17.85 11.15 -16.78
N GLY A 16 -16.67 11.60 -17.24
CA GLY A 16 -16.09 12.88 -16.85
C GLY A 16 -15.49 12.91 -15.45
N LYS A 17 -15.33 11.76 -14.82
CA LYS A 17 -14.67 11.68 -13.51
C LYS A 17 -13.17 11.62 -13.68
N PRO A 18 -12.39 12.28 -12.76
CA PRO A 18 -10.94 12.14 -12.82
C PRO A 18 -10.56 10.68 -12.64
N ILE A 19 -9.77 10.19 -13.57
CA ILE A 19 -9.23 8.86 -13.44
C ILE A 19 -8.10 8.93 -12.43
N HIS A 20 -8.36 8.46 -11.23
CA HIS A 20 -7.26 7.99 -10.43
C HIS A 20 -6.87 6.68 -11.07
N SER A 21 -5.71 6.62 -11.68
CA SER A 21 -5.23 5.37 -12.23
C SER A 21 -5.34 4.32 -11.12
N ALA A 22 -6.27 3.40 -11.29
CA ALA A 22 -6.48 2.30 -10.36
C ALA A 22 -5.40 1.23 -10.52
N ILE A 23 -4.18 1.65 -10.88
CA ILE A 23 -3.06 0.74 -11.04
C ILE A 23 -2.44 0.53 -9.67
N ASP A 24 -2.44 -0.72 -9.23
CA ASP A 24 -1.73 -1.10 -8.02
C ASP A 24 -0.24 -0.89 -8.24
N PRO A 25 0.48 -0.31 -7.27
CA PRO A 25 1.92 -0.18 -7.39
C PRO A 25 2.60 -1.54 -7.42
N GLU A 26 3.68 -1.64 -8.15
CA GLU A 26 4.54 -2.82 -8.11
C GLU A 26 5.23 -2.85 -6.76
N LEU A 27 5.13 -3.99 -6.05
CA LEU A 27 5.67 -4.12 -4.70
C LEU A 27 6.98 -4.89 -4.69
N SER A 28 7.96 -4.35 -3.96
CA SER A 28 9.22 -5.02 -3.65
C SER A 28 9.42 -4.95 -2.14
N ILE A 29 9.08 -6.02 -1.45
CA ILE A 29 8.98 -6.03 0.01
C ILE A 29 9.91 -7.08 0.57
N GLU A 30 10.81 -6.65 1.46
CA GLU A 30 11.77 -7.54 2.10
C GLU A 30 11.10 -8.55 3.02
N THR A 31 10.11 -8.11 3.79
CA THR A 31 9.38 -8.98 4.73
C THR A 31 7.88 -8.76 4.53
N PRO A 32 7.24 -9.52 3.62
CA PRO A 32 5.88 -9.21 3.19
C PRO A 32 4.76 -9.60 4.15
N GLY A 33 5.03 -10.43 5.16
CA GLY A 33 3.96 -10.98 5.97
C GLY A 33 3.14 -12.00 5.20
N PHE A 34 2.33 -12.77 5.89
CA PHE A 34 1.49 -13.79 5.26
C PHE A 34 0.42 -14.26 6.24
N ILE A 35 -0.53 -15.05 5.74
CA ILE A 35 -1.56 -15.68 6.56
C ILE A 35 -1.15 -17.13 6.78
N PRO A 36 -0.75 -17.53 8.03
CA PRO A 36 -0.35 -18.89 8.30
C PRO A 36 -1.49 -19.88 8.08
N ASP A 37 -1.17 -21.07 7.59
CA ASP A 37 -2.17 -22.11 7.34
C ASP A 37 -2.73 -22.72 8.63
N ASP A 38 -2.02 -22.62 9.73
CA ASP A 38 -2.55 -23.04 11.02
C ASP A 38 -3.51 -22.02 11.63
N TYR A 39 -3.43 -20.76 11.18
CA TYR A 39 -4.36 -19.72 11.62
C TYR A 39 -5.66 -19.76 10.78
N VAL A 40 -5.54 -19.87 9.46
CA VAL A 40 -6.67 -20.02 8.53
C VAL A 40 -6.45 -21.27 7.70
N PRO A 41 -6.94 -22.43 8.17
CA PRO A 41 -6.62 -23.72 7.53
C PRO A 41 -7.16 -23.89 6.12
N ASP A 42 -8.31 -23.31 5.79
CA ASP A 42 -8.91 -23.48 4.48
C ASP A 42 -8.21 -22.62 3.42
N PRO A 43 -7.63 -23.24 2.36
CA PRO A 43 -6.94 -22.47 1.33
C PRO A 43 -7.84 -21.46 0.60
N GLY A 44 -9.11 -21.81 0.40
CA GLY A 44 -10.06 -20.90 -0.25
C GLY A 44 -10.33 -19.67 0.58
N GLN A 45 -10.46 -19.83 1.89
CA GLN A 45 -10.65 -18.71 2.80
C GLN A 45 -9.40 -17.85 2.88
N ARG A 46 -8.20 -18.44 2.91
CA ARG A 46 -6.96 -17.68 2.89
C ARG A 46 -6.88 -16.81 1.63
N LEU A 47 -7.16 -17.38 0.47
CA LEU A 47 -7.14 -16.64 -0.79
C LEU A 47 -8.13 -15.47 -0.76
N GLU A 48 -9.32 -15.69 -0.25
CA GLU A 48 -10.34 -14.65 -0.15
C GLU A 48 -9.87 -13.51 0.76
N LEU A 49 -9.25 -13.84 1.88
CA LEU A 49 -8.71 -12.83 2.79
C LEU A 49 -7.57 -12.04 2.16
N TYR A 50 -6.67 -12.69 1.42
CA TYR A 50 -5.62 -11.99 0.67
C TYR A 50 -6.22 -11.01 -0.32
N LYS A 51 -7.25 -11.41 -1.04
CA LYS A 51 -7.93 -10.53 -1.99
C LYS A 51 -8.56 -9.33 -1.30
N ARG A 52 -9.24 -9.56 -0.19
CA ARG A 52 -9.88 -8.48 0.56
C ARG A 52 -8.86 -7.49 1.13
N LEU A 53 -7.79 -7.99 1.72
CA LEU A 53 -6.72 -7.15 2.25
C LEU A 53 -6.05 -6.35 1.14
N SER A 54 -5.80 -6.98 0.00
CA SER A 54 -5.17 -6.34 -1.14
C SER A 54 -6.03 -5.26 -1.78
N ALA A 55 -7.34 -5.34 -1.59
CA ALA A 55 -8.30 -4.42 -2.20
C ALA A 55 -8.64 -3.21 -1.32
N VAL A 56 -8.19 -3.16 -0.06
CA VAL A 56 -8.52 -2.02 0.82
C VAL A 56 -7.96 -0.72 0.24
N GLU A 57 -8.72 0.34 0.37
CA GLU A 57 -8.35 1.67 -0.12
C GLU A 57 -8.16 2.68 1.00
N THR A 58 -8.68 2.40 2.19
CA THR A 58 -8.61 3.29 3.34
C THR A 58 -8.23 2.54 4.60
N ASP A 59 -7.77 3.28 5.60
CA ASP A 59 -7.47 2.71 6.91
C ASP A 59 -8.72 2.12 7.57
N ASP A 60 -9.88 2.75 7.37
CA ASP A 60 -11.14 2.25 7.93
C ASP A 60 -11.51 0.89 7.35
N GLU A 61 -11.37 0.73 6.03
CA GLU A 61 -11.60 -0.56 5.38
C GLU A 61 -10.64 -1.63 5.90
N LEU A 62 -9.36 -1.27 6.05
CA LEU A 62 -8.35 -2.18 6.57
C LEU A 62 -8.71 -2.61 8.00
N HIS A 63 -9.09 -1.65 8.83
CA HIS A 63 -9.49 -1.93 10.21
C HIS A 63 -10.68 -2.89 10.26
N ASP A 64 -11.67 -2.69 9.40
CA ASP A 64 -12.85 -3.56 9.33
C ASP A 64 -12.49 -4.99 8.96
N VAL A 65 -11.62 -5.16 7.96
CA VAL A 65 -11.17 -6.49 7.54
C VAL A 65 -10.38 -7.17 8.65
N MET A 66 -9.45 -6.44 9.26
CA MET A 66 -8.62 -7.00 10.35
C MET A 66 -9.48 -7.38 11.56
N SER A 67 -10.49 -6.57 11.88
CA SER A 67 -11.41 -6.87 12.98
C SER A 67 -12.24 -8.11 12.70
N GLU A 68 -12.71 -8.28 11.48
CA GLU A 68 -13.43 -9.49 11.08
C GLU A 68 -12.54 -10.73 11.15
N ILE A 69 -11.28 -10.62 10.75
CA ILE A 69 -10.32 -11.72 10.83
C ILE A 69 -10.14 -12.12 12.31
N ALA A 70 -9.95 -11.15 13.19
CA ALA A 70 -9.78 -11.40 14.62
C ALA A 70 -11.04 -12.06 15.23
N ASP A 71 -12.22 -11.61 14.81
CA ASP A 71 -13.47 -12.16 15.30
C ASP A 71 -13.68 -13.62 14.87
N ARG A 72 -13.28 -13.96 13.65
CA ARG A 72 -13.51 -15.30 13.11
C ARG A 72 -12.43 -16.31 13.50
N TYR A 73 -11.19 -15.86 13.60
CA TYR A 73 -10.06 -16.78 13.73
C TYR A 73 -9.28 -16.61 15.04
N GLY A 74 -9.65 -15.63 15.85
CA GLY A 74 -9.00 -15.37 17.14
C GLY A 74 -7.86 -14.36 17.03
N PRO A 75 -7.03 -14.25 18.09
CA PRO A 75 -5.96 -13.26 18.11
C PRO A 75 -5.08 -13.31 16.86
N VAL A 76 -4.83 -12.14 16.28
CA VAL A 76 -4.13 -12.05 14.99
C VAL A 76 -2.63 -12.27 15.19
N PRO A 77 -2.03 -13.24 14.48
CA PRO A 77 -0.58 -13.45 14.57
C PRO A 77 0.22 -12.27 13.99
N GLY A 78 1.47 -12.13 14.40
CA GLY A 78 2.35 -11.08 13.93
C GLY A 78 2.52 -11.04 12.40
N ASP A 79 2.54 -12.21 11.76
CA ASP A 79 2.67 -12.29 10.30
C ASP A 79 1.45 -11.69 9.59
N VAL A 80 0.27 -11.84 10.15
CA VAL A 80 -0.96 -11.25 9.61
C VAL A 80 -1.02 -9.75 9.90
N VAL A 81 -0.58 -9.32 11.09
CA VAL A 81 -0.47 -7.88 11.42
C VAL A 81 0.47 -7.21 10.42
N LEU A 82 1.61 -7.80 10.14
CA LEU A 82 2.58 -7.28 9.18
C LEU A 82 1.97 -7.17 7.78
N LEU A 83 1.25 -8.20 7.35
CA LEU A 83 0.54 -8.17 6.07
C LEU A 83 -0.47 -7.03 6.02
N GLY A 84 -1.24 -6.85 7.08
CA GLY A 84 -2.21 -5.75 7.17
C GLY A 84 -1.54 -4.38 7.08
N GLU A 85 -0.45 -4.19 7.82
CA GLU A 85 0.31 -2.94 7.75
C GLU A 85 0.82 -2.67 6.34
N LEU A 86 1.31 -3.71 5.67
CA LEU A 86 1.79 -3.60 4.29
C LEU A 86 0.67 -3.19 3.33
N MET A 87 -0.51 -3.80 3.47
CA MET A 87 -1.64 -3.45 2.61
C MET A 87 -2.12 -2.01 2.86
N GLY A 88 -2.03 -1.54 4.10
CA GLY A 88 -2.31 -0.14 4.43
C GLY A 88 -1.34 0.81 3.74
N VAL A 89 -0.05 0.51 3.75
CA VAL A 89 0.96 1.33 3.06
C VAL A 89 0.74 1.30 1.55
N LYS A 90 0.45 0.12 1.01
CA LYS A 90 0.14 -0.03 -0.40
C LYS A 90 -1.01 0.88 -0.82
N ALA A 91 -2.08 0.92 -0.01
CA ALA A 91 -3.24 1.77 -0.29
C ALA A 91 -2.85 3.25 -0.30
N ILE A 92 -2.03 3.69 0.66
CA ILE A 92 -1.55 5.07 0.71
C ILE A 92 -0.71 5.40 -0.53
N ALA A 93 0.21 4.52 -0.90
CA ALA A 93 1.06 4.71 -2.08
C ALA A 93 0.23 4.74 -3.36
N ARG A 94 -0.73 3.84 -3.49
CA ARG A 94 -1.63 3.81 -4.64
C ARG A 94 -2.41 5.10 -4.78
N ASN A 95 -2.97 5.60 -3.69
CA ASN A 95 -3.75 6.84 -3.68
C ASN A 95 -2.88 8.06 -4.00
N ALA A 96 -1.58 7.98 -3.72
CA ALA A 96 -0.62 9.02 -4.07
C ALA A 96 -0.15 8.93 -5.53
N GLY A 97 -0.59 7.92 -6.27
CA GLY A 97 -0.19 7.71 -7.65
C GLY A 97 1.14 7.00 -7.81
N ALA A 98 1.61 6.29 -6.79
CA ALA A 98 2.86 5.55 -6.88
C ALA A 98 2.74 4.39 -7.89
N LEU A 99 3.77 4.24 -8.71
CA LEU A 99 3.88 3.15 -9.69
C LEU A 99 4.60 1.94 -9.10
N ALA A 100 5.45 2.17 -8.10
CA ALA A 100 6.19 1.12 -7.43
C ALA A 100 6.47 1.53 -5.99
N LEU A 101 6.57 0.54 -5.11
CA LEU A 101 6.85 0.74 -3.69
C LEU A 101 7.82 -0.33 -3.23
N GLU A 102 8.95 0.10 -2.69
CA GLU A 102 9.94 -0.79 -2.09
C GLU A 102 10.01 -0.52 -0.60
N ILE A 103 9.95 -1.57 0.21
CA ILE A 103 10.12 -1.46 1.67
C ILE A 103 11.14 -2.49 2.12
N SER A 104 12.22 -2.01 2.75
CA SER A 104 13.23 -2.85 3.36
C SER A 104 13.68 -2.23 4.67
N ALA A 105 14.54 -2.93 5.40
CA ALA A 105 15.12 -2.37 6.62
C ALA A 105 15.95 -1.11 6.34
N ALA A 106 16.56 -1.04 5.14
CA ALA A 106 17.44 0.06 4.78
C ALA A 106 16.70 1.29 4.28
N ARG A 107 15.58 1.10 3.56
CA ARG A 107 14.91 2.23 2.93
C ARG A 107 13.48 1.94 2.52
N VAL A 108 12.72 3.00 2.35
CA VAL A 108 11.46 3.03 1.63
C VAL A 108 11.70 3.78 0.34
N ALA A 109 11.28 3.25 -0.79
CA ALA A 109 11.42 3.94 -2.06
C ALA A 109 10.12 3.85 -2.85
N VAL A 110 9.76 4.96 -3.51
CA VAL A 110 8.56 5.01 -4.35
C VAL A 110 8.94 5.55 -5.72
N ALA A 111 8.31 5.00 -6.75
CA ALA A 111 8.38 5.53 -8.10
C ALA A 111 7.08 6.27 -8.39
N LEU A 112 7.19 7.49 -8.88
CA LEU A 112 6.03 8.31 -9.27
C LEU A 112 6.08 8.56 -10.77
N GLY A 113 4.90 8.71 -11.36
CA GLY A 113 4.82 9.14 -12.76
C GLY A 113 5.29 10.58 -12.94
N ASP A 114 5.66 10.93 -14.17
CA ASP A 114 6.11 12.26 -14.50
C ASP A 114 5.01 13.28 -14.16
N GLY A 115 5.42 14.39 -13.55
CA GLY A 115 4.49 15.47 -13.20
C GLY A 115 3.65 15.23 -11.96
N ASN A 116 3.85 14.12 -11.24
CA ASN A 116 3.11 13.88 -10.02
C ASN A 116 3.56 14.87 -8.93
N PRO A 117 2.65 15.73 -8.41
CA PRO A 117 3.02 16.76 -7.45
C PRO A 117 3.47 16.21 -6.09
N VAL A 118 3.17 14.95 -5.80
CA VAL A 118 3.61 14.30 -4.56
C VAL A 118 5.13 14.28 -4.43
N GLY A 119 5.85 14.23 -5.57
CA GLY A 119 7.31 14.26 -5.55
C GLY A 119 7.89 15.47 -4.81
N ARG A 120 7.29 16.64 -4.97
CA ARG A 120 7.74 17.85 -4.27
C ARG A 120 7.53 17.72 -2.77
N ALA A 121 6.39 17.16 -2.37
CA ALA A 121 6.08 16.95 -0.95
C ALA A 121 7.06 15.96 -0.32
N LEU A 122 7.44 14.92 -1.04
CA LEU A 122 8.44 13.96 -0.59
C LEU A 122 9.79 14.66 -0.35
N LEU A 123 10.25 15.43 -1.33
CA LEU A 123 11.52 16.15 -1.18
C LEU A 123 11.46 17.14 -0.02
N ALA A 124 10.34 17.84 0.16
CA ALA A 124 10.16 18.78 1.27
C ALA A 124 10.15 18.07 2.63
N SER A 125 9.89 16.78 2.66
CA SER A 125 9.80 15.97 3.88
C SER A 125 11.06 15.15 4.14
N GLY A 126 12.15 15.44 3.44
CA GLY A 126 13.44 14.81 3.70
C GLY A 126 13.71 13.57 2.85
N TRP A 127 12.85 13.24 1.92
CA TRP A 127 13.11 12.17 0.96
C TRP A 127 14.17 12.62 -0.04
N ARG A 128 14.90 11.68 -0.59
CA ARG A 128 15.95 11.93 -1.57
C ARG A 128 15.55 11.36 -2.91
N ARG A 129 15.91 12.05 -3.99
CA ARG A 129 15.71 11.52 -5.33
C ARG A 129 16.89 10.64 -5.70
N LEU A 130 16.60 9.40 -6.09
CA LEU A 130 17.63 8.43 -6.52
C LEU A 130 18.00 8.68 -7.99
N PRO A 131 19.18 8.19 -8.43
CA PRO A 131 19.59 8.35 -9.84
C PRO A 131 18.60 7.76 -10.85
N ASP A 132 17.84 6.74 -10.44
CA ASP A 132 16.82 6.13 -11.32
C ASP A 132 15.49 6.87 -11.31
N GLY A 133 15.40 8.00 -10.58
CA GLY A 133 14.21 8.83 -10.51
C GLY A 133 13.26 8.53 -9.36
N ARG A 134 13.48 7.44 -8.64
CA ARG A 134 12.66 7.11 -7.48
C ARG A 134 12.98 8.06 -6.32
N PHE A 135 12.06 8.13 -5.36
CA PHE A 135 12.23 8.88 -4.12
C PHE A 135 12.44 7.90 -2.98
N SER A 136 13.38 8.19 -2.09
CA SER A 136 13.77 7.27 -1.03
C SER A 136 13.98 8.00 0.29
N ILE A 137 13.66 7.31 1.38
CA ILE A 137 13.94 7.75 2.75
C ILE A 137 14.30 6.54 3.60
N VAL A 138 15.10 6.77 4.64
CA VAL A 138 15.29 5.77 5.69
C VAL A 138 14.02 5.79 6.56
N PRO A 139 13.32 4.66 6.72
CA PRO A 139 12.05 4.68 7.45
C PRO A 139 12.27 5.05 8.92
N PRO A 140 11.40 5.89 9.48
CA PRO A 140 11.46 6.19 10.91
C PRO A 140 11.14 4.94 11.74
N ALA A 141 11.55 4.96 13.00
CA ALA A 141 11.25 3.84 13.90
C ALA A 141 9.74 3.59 13.96
N PRO A 142 9.29 2.33 14.00
CA PRO A 142 10.07 1.10 14.14
C PRO A 142 10.63 0.52 12.84
N GLY A 143 10.59 1.25 11.74
CA GLY A 143 10.99 0.76 10.43
C GLY A 143 9.91 -0.10 9.80
N GLY A 144 10.23 -0.76 8.67
CA GLY A 144 9.30 -1.63 7.97
C GLY A 144 8.04 -0.92 7.46
N PRO A 145 6.93 -1.65 7.29
CA PRO A 145 5.68 -1.04 6.81
C PRO A 145 5.15 0.08 7.71
N ALA A 146 5.25 -0.05 9.03
CA ALA A 146 4.78 0.99 9.94
C ALA A 146 5.59 2.29 9.79
N GLY A 147 6.92 2.17 9.67
CA GLY A 147 7.78 3.33 9.40
C GLY A 147 7.52 3.94 8.04
N ALA A 148 7.31 3.10 7.02
CA ALA A 148 6.97 3.55 5.67
C ALA A 148 5.64 4.33 5.66
N ARG A 149 4.64 3.82 6.37
CA ARG A 149 3.34 4.47 6.49
C ARG A 149 3.50 5.87 7.07
N ARG A 150 4.24 5.98 8.16
CA ARG A 150 4.46 7.26 8.83
C ARG A 150 5.16 8.26 7.92
N ALA A 151 6.21 7.82 7.24
CA ALA A 151 6.95 8.68 6.32
C ALA A 151 6.08 9.18 5.18
N LEU A 152 5.26 8.29 4.59
CA LEU A 152 4.36 8.67 3.50
C LEU A 152 3.28 9.64 3.98
N LEU A 153 2.65 9.36 5.12
CA LEU A 153 1.60 10.25 5.65
C LEU A 153 2.13 11.62 5.99
N ASP A 154 3.34 11.71 6.58
CA ASP A 154 3.97 12.99 6.88
C ASP A 154 4.21 13.80 5.61
N ALA A 155 4.68 13.14 4.55
CA ALA A 155 4.92 13.80 3.28
C ALA A 155 3.62 14.25 2.61
N LEU A 156 2.60 13.38 2.62
CA LEU A 156 1.32 13.69 1.98
C LEU A 156 0.58 14.82 2.69
N ALA A 157 0.76 14.94 4.01
CA ALA A 157 0.18 16.07 4.77
C ALA A 157 0.72 17.41 4.28
N ARG A 158 1.95 17.44 3.76
CA ARG A 158 2.55 18.66 3.22
C ARG A 158 2.10 18.97 1.79
N ALA A 159 1.49 17.99 1.12
CA ALA A 159 1.02 18.16 -0.26
C ALA A 159 -0.34 18.87 -0.34
N THR A 160 -1.06 18.98 0.79
CA THR A 160 -2.39 19.60 0.85
C THR A 160 -2.37 21.04 1.33
#